data_39057386e5f8ec43cea59e96f9404180
#
_entry.id   39057386e5f8ec43cea59e96f9404180
#
_cell.length_a   1.000
_cell.length_b   1.000
_cell.length_c   1.000
_cell.angle_alpha   90.00
_cell.angle_beta   90.00
_cell.angle_gamma   90.00
#
_symmetry.space_group_name_H-M   'P 1'
#
loop_
_entity.id
_entity.type
_entity.pdbx_description
1 polymer ?
#
loop_
_entity_poly.entity_id
_entity_poly.type
_entity_poly.pdbx_seq_one_letter_code
_entity_poly.pdbx_strand_id
1 'polypeptide(L)'
;MCTRTGTVEGRTVIAVDGKTMRGARVGEDPAPHLLAALDHATGAVLTQERVAGKSNEIPALRVLLEPLDPGGVVVTADAMHTQADTAQWIRGRGGHYLLTVKDNQKTLRRTLKALPWKDVPSTSSVERSHGRRVRRTVKALEAPKWVDFPAAAQVLQVRRTRTHQQPQGQDR
;
A
#
# COMPACT_ATOMS: atom_id res chain seq x y z
N MET A 1 -0.13 26.12 10.29
CA MET A 1 -1.49 25.90 9.77
C MET A 1 -1.68 24.41 9.61
N CYS A 2 -2.34 23.74 10.54
CA CYS A 2 -2.44 22.28 10.59
C CYS A 2 -3.53 21.86 9.58
N THR A 3 -3.14 21.36 8.43
CA THR A 3 -4.06 20.79 7.44
C THR A 3 -4.73 19.56 8.04
N ARG A 4 -6.04 19.58 8.19
CA ARG A 4 -6.81 18.43 8.65
C ARG A 4 -6.63 17.30 7.64
N THR A 5 -5.84 16.32 8.00
CA THR A 5 -5.70 15.06 7.28
C THR A 5 -7.00 14.29 7.37
N GLY A 6 -7.52 13.81 6.24
CA GLY A 6 -8.67 12.91 6.22
C GLY A 6 -8.28 11.60 6.91
N THR A 7 -9.03 11.22 7.92
CA THR A 7 -8.66 10.09 8.76
C THR A 7 -9.70 9.00 8.64
N VAL A 8 -9.26 7.76 8.56
CA VAL A 8 -10.11 6.60 8.87
C VAL A 8 -10.04 6.41 10.38
N GLU A 9 -11.15 6.58 11.08
CA GLU A 9 -11.24 6.50 12.56
C GLU A 9 -10.27 7.44 13.30
N GLY A 10 -10.06 8.65 12.77
CA GLY A 10 -9.19 9.64 13.40
C GLY A 10 -7.69 9.39 13.21
N ARG A 11 -7.26 8.38 12.43
CA ARG A 11 -5.84 8.09 12.20
C ARG A 11 -5.33 8.68 10.89
N THR A 12 -4.15 9.27 10.93
CA THR A 12 -3.42 9.67 9.72
C THR A 12 -2.95 8.44 8.96
N VAL A 13 -3.05 8.48 7.63
CA VAL A 13 -2.55 7.42 6.76
C VAL A 13 -1.43 7.98 5.90
N ILE A 14 -0.25 7.36 5.96
CA ILE A 14 0.91 7.69 5.13
C ILE A 14 1.09 6.58 4.09
N ALA A 15 1.08 6.96 2.80
CA ALA A 15 1.39 6.04 1.70
C ALA A 15 2.86 6.16 1.31
N VAL A 16 3.58 5.04 1.28
CA VAL A 16 4.96 4.98 0.79
C VAL A 16 4.96 4.36 -0.60
N ASP A 17 5.53 5.08 -1.56
CA ASP A 17 5.67 4.65 -2.96
C ASP A 17 7.04 5.01 -3.52
N GLY A 18 7.63 4.07 -4.26
CA GLY A 18 8.90 4.25 -4.95
C GLY A 18 8.70 4.53 -6.44
N LYS A 19 9.37 5.56 -6.97
CA LYS A 19 9.25 5.93 -8.38
C LYS A 19 10.56 6.28 -9.03
N THR A 20 10.85 5.62 -10.17
CA THR A 20 11.96 6.00 -11.04
C THR A 20 11.55 7.19 -11.91
N MET A 21 12.26 8.30 -11.76
CA MET A 21 12.02 9.57 -12.47
C MET A 21 12.66 9.52 -13.85
N ARG A 22 12.06 8.76 -14.78
CA ARG A 22 12.65 8.52 -16.13
C ARG A 22 12.94 9.79 -16.91
N GLY A 23 12.11 10.83 -16.76
CA GLY A 23 12.30 12.14 -17.41
C GLY A 23 13.43 12.99 -16.81
N ALA A 24 13.98 12.60 -15.66
CA ALA A 24 15.10 13.28 -15.00
C ALA A 24 16.44 12.57 -15.25
N ARG A 25 16.51 11.69 -16.25
CA ARG A 25 17.75 11.05 -16.67
C ARG A 25 18.67 12.07 -17.35
N VAL A 26 19.95 12.09 -16.93
CA VAL A 26 20.97 12.94 -17.53
C VAL A 26 22.03 12.05 -18.18
N GLY A 27 22.21 12.16 -19.48
CA GLY A 27 23.19 11.38 -20.24
C GLY A 27 22.94 9.85 -20.12
N GLU A 28 24.00 9.11 -19.84
CA GLU A 28 23.97 7.65 -19.66
C GLU A 28 23.69 7.20 -18.22
N ASP A 29 23.64 8.14 -17.29
CA ASP A 29 23.39 7.82 -15.88
C ASP A 29 21.99 7.22 -15.67
N PRO A 30 21.82 6.29 -14.71
CA PRO A 30 20.53 5.75 -14.38
C PRO A 30 19.60 6.86 -13.87
N ALA A 31 18.34 6.83 -14.31
CA ALA A 31 17.34 7.78 -13.85
C ALA A 31 17.18 7.71 -12.32
N PRO A 32 17.09 8.87 -11.64
CA PRO A 32 16.92 8.90 -10.18
C PRO A 32 15.72 8.06 -9.73
N HIS A 33 15.91 7.28 -8.66
CA HIS A 33 14.84 6.57 -8.02
C HIS A 33 14.55 7.24 -6.67
N LEU A 34 13.29 7.63 -6.47
CA LEU A 34 12.81 8.30 -5.27
C LEU A 34 11.83 7.42 -4.54
N LEU A 35 12.01 7.30 -3.23
CA LEU A 35 11.00 6.79 -2.32
C LEU A 35 10.32 8.00 -1.66
N ALA A 36 9.01 8.05 -1.65
CA ALA A 36 8.25 9.18 -1.12
C ALA A 36 7.22 8.70 -0.09
N ALA A 37 7.04 9.48 0.96
CA ALA A 37 5.95 9.35 1.91
C ALA A 37 4.92 10.45 1.64
N LEU A 38 3.67 10.05 1.38
CA LEU A 38 2.57 10.94 1.06
C LEU A 38 1.49 10.85 2.13
N ASP A 39 0.94 12.01 2.50
CA ASP A 39 -0.33 12.03 3.21
C ASP A 39 -1.43 11.53 2.27
N HIS A 40 -2.06 10.43 2.63
CA HIS A 40 -3.08 9.80 1.80
C HIS A 40 -4.33 10.67 1.59
N ALA A 41 -4.65 11.54 2.52
CA ALA A 41 -5.85 12.37 2.45
C ALA A 41 -5.67 13.58 1.53
N THR A 42 -4.53 14.23 1.60
CA THR A 42 -4.24 15.46 0.84
C THR A 42 -3.46 15.20 -0.43
N GLY A 43 -2.78 14.04 -0.54
CA GLY A 43 -1.82 13.73 -1.59
C GLY A 43 -0.50 14.54 -1.47
N ALA A 44 -0.33 15.28 -0.36
CA ALA A 44 0.88 16.05 -0.13
C ALA A 44 2.08 15.13 0.15
N VAL A 45 3.21 15.44 -0.45
CA VAL A 45 4.48 14.77 -0.15
C VAL A 45 5.00 15.30 1.18
N LEU A 46 5.17 14.39 2.15
CA LEU A 46 5.67 14.71 3.49
C LEU A 46 7.20 14.70 3.52
N THR A 47 7.79 13.69 2.89
CA THR A 47 9.24 13.54 2.78
C THR A 47 9.59 12.67 1.58
N GLN A 48 10.83 12.80 1.10
CA GLN A 48 11.36 12.01 0.00
C GLN A 48 12.80 11.60 0.29
N GLU A 49 13.16 10.41 -0.17
CA GLU A 49 14.52 9.88 -0.08
C GLU A 49 14.98 9.39 -1.45
N ARG A 50 16.20 9.78 -1.86
CA ARG A 50 16.81 9.27 -3.08
C ARG A 50 17.50 7.95 -2.78
N VAL A 51 17.13 6.92 -3.51
CA VAL A 51 17.73 5.58 -3.37
C VAL A 51 18.50 5.20 -4.63
N ALA A 52 19.62 4.52 -4.45
CA ALA A 52 20.52 4.14 -5.55
C ALA A 52 19.90 3.15 -6.54
N GLY A 53 18.78 2.52 -6.18
CA GLY A 53 18.04 1.59 -7.03
C GLY A 53 16.91 0.91 -6.25
N LYS A 54 16.03 0.20 -6.97
CA LYS A 54 14.86 -0.45 -6.38
C LYS A 54 15.18 -1.43 -5.23
N SER A 55 16.30 -2.11 -5.30
CA SER A 55 16.75 -3.05 -4.26
C SER A 55 17.04 -2.37 -2.91
N ASN A 56 17.29 -1.08 -2.92
CA ASN A 56 17.62 -0.31 -1.72
C ASN A 56 16.41 0.39 -1.08
N GLU A 57 15.20 0.21 -1.63
CA GLU A 57 13.98 0.81 -1.06
C GLU A 57 13.66 0.26 0.34
N ILE A 58 13.94 -1.02 0.61
CA ILE A 58 13.59 -1.65 1.89
C ILE A 58 14.31 -0.95 3.07
N PRO A 59 15.64 -0.78 3.07
CA PRO A 59 16.32 -0.02 4.14
C PRO A 59 15.96 1.47 4.11
N ALA A 60 15.75 2.07 2.93
CA ALA A 60 15.42 3.48 2.79
C ALA A 60 14.06 3.84 3.40
N LEU A 61 13.11 2.89 3.51
CA LEU A 61 11.82 3.14 4.13
C LEU A 61 11.97 3.64 5.58
N ARG A 62 12.89 3.07 6.35
CA ARG A 62 13.11 3.50 7.73
C ARG A 62 13.65 4.93 7.78
N VAL A 63 14.63 5.24 6.95
CA VAL A 63 15.22 6.58 6.84
C VAL A 63 14.14 7.59 6.45
N LEU A 64 13.31 7.24 5.46
CA LEU A 64 12.20 8.07 4.99
C LEU A 64 11.19 8.39 6.10
N LEU A 65 10.84 7.40 6.91
CA LEU A 65 9.80 7.55 7.94
C LEU A 65 10.32 8.05 9.30
N GLU A 66 11.64 8.02 9.51
CA GLU A 66 12.27 8.44 10.79
C GLU A 66 11.81 9.83 11.25
N PRO A 67 11.78 10.88 10.39
CA PRO A 67 11.38 12.23 10.80
C PRO A 67 9.87 12.42 10.98
N LEU A 68 9.02 11.43 10.62
CA LEU A 68 7.57 11.61 10.55
C LEU A 68 6.81 11.13 11.80
N ASP A 69 7.49 10.72 12.86
CA ASP A 69 6.87 10.13 14.05
C ASP A 69 5.65 9.24 13.73
N PRO A 70 5.82 7.93 13.48
CA PRO A 70 4.74 7.05 13.06
C PRO A 70 3.74 6.70 14.17
N GLY A 71 3.85 7.28 15.38
CA GLY A 71 2.94 7.04 16.49
C GLY A 71 1.47 7.29 16.12
N GLY A 72 0.61 6.27 16.20
CA GLY A 72 -0.80 6.34 15.81
C GLY A 72 -1.09 6.41 14.32
N VAL A 73 -0.05 6.47 13.46
CA VAL A 73 -0.17 6.57 12.00
C VAL A 73 -0.31 5.18 11.37
N VAL A 74 -1.10 5.07 10.31
CA VAL A 74 -1.15 3.86 9.47
C VAL A 74 -0.22 4.04 8.26
N VAL A 75 0.85 3.27 8.19
CA VAL A 75 1.76 3.24 7.04
C VAL A 75 1.27 2.21 6.02
N THR A 76 1.05 2.65 4.79
CA THR A 76 0.76 1.75 3.66
C THR A 76 1.94 1.70 2.71
N ALA A 77 2.30 0.50 2.24
CA ALA A 77 3.41 0.33 1.31
C ALA A 77 3.19 -0.84 0.36
N ASP A 78 3.93 -0.84 -0.78
CA ASP A 78 3.88 -1.94 -1.75
C ASP A 78 4.52 -3.23 -1.19
N ALA A 79 4.30 -4.30 -1.91
CA ALA A 79 4.65 -5.65 -1.49
C ALA A 79 6.13 -5.85 -1.16
N MET A 80 7.05 -5.14 -1.80
CA MET A 80 8.48 -5.25 -1.49
C MET A 80 8.80 -4.87 -0.03
N HIS A 81 8.02 -3.95 0.54
CA HIS A 81 8.14 -3.52 1.93
C HIS A 81 7.45 -4.45 2.94
N THR A 82 6.79 -5.53 2.46
CA THR A 82 6.19 -6.54 3.32
C THR A 82 7.28 -7.46 3.88
N GLN A 83 7.99 -6.93 4.87
CA GLN A 83 9.07 -7.60 5.59
C GLN A 83 8.75 -7.61 7.08
N ALA A 84 9.14 -8.67 7.77
CA ALA A 84 8.91 -8.79 9.22
C ALA A 84 9.56 -7.62 10.00
N ASP A 85 10.81 -7.30 9.64
CA ASP A 85 11.56 -6.19 10.25
C ASP A 85 10.90 -4.82 10.04
N THR A 86 10.28 -4.60 8.86
CA THR A 86 9.54 -3.37 8.59
C THR A 86 8.32 -3.26 9.49
N ALA A 87 7.55 -4.35 9.61
CA ALA A 87 6.37 -4.39 10.47
C ALA A 87 6.74 -4.19 11.94
N GLN A 88 7.78 -4.85 12.42
CA GLN A 88 8.30 -4.69 13.79
C GLN A 88 8.76 -3.26 14.06
N TRP A 89 9.48 -2.64 13.12
CA TRP A 89 9.96 -1.28 13.28
C TRP A 89 8.81 -0.27 13.39
N ILE A 90 7.80 -0.35 12.51
CA ILE A 90 6.62 0.51 12.56
C ILE A 90 5.86 0.31 13.89
N ARG A 91 5.65 -0.94 14.30
CA ARG A 91 4.94 -1.26 15.54
C ARG A 91 5.70 -0.83 16.77
N GLY A 92 7.02 -0.98 16.78
CA GLY A 92 7.89 -0.55 17.89
C GLY A 92 7.85 0.96 18.15
N ARG A 93 7.44 1.75 17.12
CA ARG A 93 7.23 3.21 17.23
C ARG A 93 5.78 3.60 17.45
N GLY A 94 4.90 2.65 17.82
CA GLY A 94 3.48 2.92 18.07
C GLY A 94 2.64 3.11 16.80
N GLY A 95 3.22 2.90 15.61
CA GLY A 95 2.53 2.98 14.35
C GLY A 95 1.71 1.72 14.02
N HIS A 96 0.93 1.79 12.96
CA HIS A 96 0.19 0.68 12.36
C HIS A 96 0.63 0.51 10.91
N TYR A 97 0.39 -0.65 10.34
CA TYR A 97 0.74 -0.90 8.94
C TYR A 97 -0.42 -1.55 8.17
N LEU A 98 -0.45 -1.28 6.86
CA LEU A 98 -1.24 -2.02 5.88
C LEU A 98 -0.31 -2.37 4.72
N LEU A 99 0.22 -3.59 4.71
CA LEU A 99 1.22 -4.05 3.76
C LEU A 99 0.62 -5.05 2.77
N THR A 100 0.98 -4.90 1.49
CA THR A 100 0.47 -5.77 0.42
C THR A 100 1.27 -7.07 0.36
N VAL A 101 0.61 -8.22 0.50
CA VAL A 101 1.26 -9.54 0.37
C VAL A 101 1.14 -10.05 -1.06
N LYS A 102 2.29 -10.27 -1.72
CA LYS A 102 2.40 -10.83 -3.07
C LYS A 102 3.38 -12.02 -3.09
N ASP A 103 3.87 -12.40 -4.27
CA ASP A 103 4.73 -13.56 -4.47
C ASP A 103 6.15 -13.41 -3.89
N ASN A 104 6.55 -12.21 -3.47
CA ASN A 104 7.76 -11.97 -2.68
C ASN A 104 7.69 -12.66 -1.30
N GLN A 105 6.49 -12.89 -0.78
CA GLN A 105 6.22 -13.59 0.49
C GLN A 105 5.34 -14.84 0.23
N LYS A 106 5.89 -15.82 -0.50
CA LYS A 106 5.13 -16.99 -1.01
C LYS A 106 4.44 -17.78 0.10
N THR A 107 5.12 -18.03 1.20
CA THR A 107 4.57 -18.81 2.33
C THR A 107 3.44 -18.04 2.99
N LEU A 108 3.67 -16.78 3.37
CA LEU A 108 2.64 -15.92 3.96
C LEU A 108 1.43 -15.81 3.01
N ARG A 109 1.64 -15.56 1.73
CA ARG A 109 0.57 -15.48 0.73
C ARG A 109 -0.26 -16.77 0.65
N ARG A 110 0.38 -17.95 0.68
CA ARG A 110 -0.31 -19.24 0.67
C ARG A 110 -1.15 -19.40 1.94
N THR A 111 -0.59 -19.07 3.09
CA THR A 111 -1.26 -19.07 4.38
C THR A 111 -2.51 -18.19 4.36
N LEU A 112 -2.39 -16.93 3.90
CA LEU A 112 -3.50 -16.00 3.83
C LEU A 112 -4.58 -16.40 2.81
N LYS A 113 -4.21 -17.06 1.71
CA LYS A 113 -5.18 -17.60 0.74
C LYS A 113 -6.00 -18.76 1.29
N ALA A 114 -5.46 -19.54 2.22
CA ALA A 114 -6.13 -20.68 2.82
C ALA A 114 -7.15 -20.32 3.91
N LEU A 115 -7.24 -19.03 4.29
CA LEU A 115 -8.23 -18.57 5.25
C LEU A 115 -9.68 -18.79 4.75
N PRO A 116 -10.68 -18.90 5.63
CA PRO A 116 -12.06 -19.25 5.29
C PRO A 116 -12.84 -18.08 4.66
N TRP A 117 -12.33 -17.58 3.53
CA TRP A 117 -12.87 -16.40 2.84
C TRP A 117 -14.32 -16.56 2.36
N LYS A 118 -14.83 -17.80 2.24
CA LYS A 118 -16.19 -18.04 1.79
C LYS A 118 -17.21 -17.46 2.78
N ASP A 119 -16.93 -17.59 4.06
CA ASP A 119 -17.82 -17.22 5.15
C ASP A 119 -17.67 -15.76 5.60
N VAL A 120 -16.68 -15.04 5.04
CA VAL A 120 -16.41 -13.65 5.40
C VAL A 120 -17.30 -12.71 4.60
N PRO A 121 -18.08 -11.82 5.24
CA PRO A 121 -18.84 -10.78 4.57
C PRO A 121 -17.97 -9.89 3.68
N SER A 122 -18.54 -9.35 2.62
CA SER A 122 -17.81 -8.48 1.70
C SER A 122 -18.50 -7.14 1.49
N THR A 123 -17.69 -6.08 1.40
CA THR A 123 -18.14 -4.77 0.94
C THR A 123 -17.62 -4.54 -0.48
N SER A 124 -18.43 -3.92 -1.35
CA SER A 124 -18.07 -3.65 -2.74
C SER A 124 -18.28 -2.20 -3.09
N SER A 125 -17.33 -1.62 -3.81
CA SER A 125 -17.45 -0.31 -4.45
C SER A 125 -17.32 -0.44 -5.96
N VAL A 126 -17.97 0.44 -6.71
CA VAL A 126 -17.91 0.48 -8.16
C VAL A 126 -17.57 1.90 -8.60
N GLU A 127 -16.48 2.03 -9.32
CA GLU A 127 -16.05 3.27 -9.98
C GLU A 127 -16.21 3.15 -11.48
N ARG A 128 -16.63 4.23 -12.12
CA ARG A 128 -16.70 4.35 -13.57
C ARG A 128 -15.85 5.55 -13.99
N SER A 129 -14.87 5.31 -14.84
CA SER A 129 -13.97 6.36 -15.34
C SER A 129 -13.42 5.96 -16.70
N HIS A 130 -13.40 6.90 -17.65
CA HIS A 130 -12.81 6.74 -18.99
C HIS A 130 -13.24 5.44 -19.72
N GLY A 131 -14.54 5.16 -19.77
CA GLY A 131 -15.08 3.95 -20.43
C GLY A 131 -14.76 2.62 -19.71
N ARG A 132 -14.27 2.68 -18.48
CA ARG A 132 -13.96 1.52 -17.65
C ARG A 132 -14.85 1.48 -16.43
N ARG A 133 -15.33 0.29 -16.09
CA ARG A 133 -16.00 0.00 -14.82
C ARG A 133 -15.06 -0.85 -13.97
N VAL A 134 -14.71 -0.35 -12.80
CA VAL A 134 -13.87 -1.06 -11.84
C VAL A 134 -14.71 -1.37 -10.61
N ARG A 135 -14.88 -2.67 -10.32
CA ARG A 135 -15.45 -3.13 -9.05
C ARG A 135 -14.32 -3.56 -8.13
N ARG A 136 -14.32 -3.02 -6.91
CA ARG A 136 -13.47 -3.51 -5.82
C ARG A 136 -14.34 -4.18 -4.79
N THR A 137 -13.96 -5.39 -4.39
CA THR A 137 -14.62 -6.14 -3.32
C THR A 137 -13.58 -6.38 -2.23
N VAL A 138 -13.93 -6.02 -1.00
CA VAL A 138 -13.06 -6.15 0.17
C VAL A 138 -13.72 -7.09 1.17
N LYS A 139 -12.94 -8.02 1.68
CA LYS A 139 -13.26 -8.86 2.83
C LYS A 139 -12.21 -8.62 3.90
N ALA A 140 -12.61 -8.58 5.17
CA ALA A 140 -11.72 -8.42 6.30
C ALA A 140 -12.03 -9.48 7.37
N LEU A 141 -11.00 -10.05 7.97
CA LEU A 141 -11.13 -10.94 9.11
C LEU A 141 -9.99 -10.69 10.09
N GLU A 142 -10.20 -11.04 11.35
CA GLU A 142 -9.15 -11.02 12.34
C GLU A 142 -8.05 -12.03 11.97
N ALA A 143 -6.79 -11.61 12.12
CA ALA A 143 -5.67 -12.49 11.82
C ALA A 143 -5.61 -13.63 12.85
N PRO A 144 -5.75 -14.90 12.43
CA PRO A 144 -5.56 -16.02 13.34
C PRO A 144 -4.15 -16.00 13.93
N LYS A 145 -4.00 -16.46 15.19
CA LYS A 145 -2.71 -16.46 15.91
C LYS A 145 -1.59 -17.24 15.21
N TRP A 146 -1.96 -18.19 14.33
CA TRP A 146 -1.01 -18.98 13.55
C TRP A 146 -0.52 -18.28 12.25
N VAL A 147 -1.05 -17.08 11.94
CA VAL A 147 -0.49 -16.25 10.87
C VAL A 147 0.78 -15.62 11.39
N ASP A 148 1.91 -16.18 10.94
CA ASP A 148 3.25 -15.77 11.36
C ASP A 148 3.67 -14.48 10.62
N PHE A 149 3.16 -13.34 11.13
CA PHE A 149 3.60 -12.02 10.68
C PHE A 149 3.48 -11.01 11.84
N PRO A 150 4.51 -10.19 12.13
CA PRO A 150 4.61 -9.41 13.35
C PRO A 150 3.41 -8.49 13.58
N ALA A 151 2.72 -8.69 14.71
CA ALA A 151 1.58 -7.88 15.16
C ALA A 151 0.46 -7.72 14.10
N ALA A 152 0.26 -8.73 13.24
CA ALA A 152 -0.86 -8.76 12.32
C ALA A 152 -2.18 -8.90 13.10
N ALA A 153 -3.00 -7.86 13.11
CA ALA A 153 -4.29 -7.86 13.78
C ALA A 153 -5.43 -8.29 12.83
N GLN A 154 -5.33 -7.92 11.56
CA GLN A 154 -6.34 -8.20 10.55
C GLN A 154 -5.72 -8.62 9.22
N VAL A 155 -6.47 -9.39 8.46
CA VAL A 155 -6.14 -9.75 7.08
C VAL A 155 -7.24 -9.26 6.17
N LEU A 156 -6.83 -8.59 5.08
CA LEU A 156 -7.74 -8.07 4.06
C LEU A 156 -7.56 -8.85 2.76
N GLN A 157 -8.68 -9.26 2.14
CA GLN A 157 -8.67 -9.75 0.77
C GLN A 157 -9.33 -8.70 -0.14
N VAL A 158 -8.57 -8.21 -1.11
CA VAL A 158 -9.05 -7.24 -2.10
C VAL A 158 -9.12 -7.91 -3.45
N ARG A 159 -10.33 -7.95 -4.06
CA ARG A 159 -10.53 -8.37 -5.45
C ARG A 159 -10.88 -7.17 -6.30
N ARG A 160 -10.19 -7.00 -7.40
CA ARG A 160 -10.44 -5.95 -8.38
C ARG A 160 -10.85 -6.56 -9.72
N THR A 161 -12.07 -6.27 -10.17
CA THR A 161 -12.58 -6.66 -11.48
C THR A 161 -12.71 -5.44 -12.36
N ARG A 162 -12.13 -5.47 -13.57
CA ARG A 162 -12.24 -4.42 -14.58
C ARG A 162 -13.07 -4.92 -15.74
N THR A 163 -14.05 -4.13 -16.17
CA THR A 163 -14.82 -4.36 -17.38
C THR A 163 -14.67 -3.14 -18.27
N HIS A 164 -14.31 -3.35 -19.53
CA HIS A 164 -14.33 -2.31 -20.55
C HIS A 164 -15.76 -2.21 -21.07
N GLN A 165 -16.32 -1.01 -21.12
CA GLN A 165 -17.54 -0.76 -21.89
C GLN A 165 -17.12 -0.67 -23.36
N GLN A 166 -17.62 -1.58 -24.18
CA GLN A 166 -17.55 -1.37 -25.64
C GLN A 166 -18.39 -0.13 -25.99
N PRO A 167 -17.93 0.75 -26.88
CA PRO A 167 -18.79 1.78 -27.44
C PRO A 167 -19.99 1.07 -28.06
N GLN A 168 -21.21 1.45 -27.64
CA GLN A 168 -22.40 1.02 -28.38
C GLN A 168 -22.21 1.52 -29.82
N GLY A 169 -22.21 0.58 -30.77
CA GLY A 169 -22.16 0.91 -32.18
C GLY A 169 -23.26 1.90 -32.50
N GLN A 170 -22.88 3.01 -33.11
CA GLN A 170 -23.82 3.85 -33.82
C GLN A 170 -24.23 3.01 -35.04
N ASP A 171 -25.44 2.46 -35.01
CA ASP A 171 -26.11 1.99 -36.21
C ASP A 171 -26.23 3.17 -37.16
N ARG A 172 -25.60 3.06 -38.30
CA ARG A 172 -25.76 3.95 -39.45
C ARG A 172 -26.93 3.47 -40.30
#